data_cd298409c2ed5d271c85bf5f3594bff6
#
_entry.id   cd298409c2ed5d271c85bf5f3594bff6
#
_cell.length_a   1.000
_cell.length_b   1.000
_cell.length_c   1.000
_cell.angle_alpha   90.00
_cell.angle_beta   90.00
_cell.angle_gamma   90.00
#
_symmetry.space_group_name_H-M   'P 1'
#
loop_
_entity.id
_entity.type
_entity.pdbx_description
1 polymer ?
#
loop_
_entity_poly.entity_id
_entity_poly.type
_entity_poly.pdbx_seq_one_letter_code
_entity_poly.pdbx_strand_id
1 'polypeptide(L)'
;MHRRGNIMWENEFRYLSQAGAGLMELDYLPSDKVYEDEHPNDDSSRRWLFYWNHSGVMDQVWRFNVDYTKVSDPSYFNDFDNKYGSSTDGYATQKFSVGYAVQNFNATVSTKQFQVFSEQNTSSYSAEPQLDVNYYQNDVGPFDTRIYGQAVHFVNTRDDMPEATRVHLEPTINLPLSNNWGSINTEAKLLATHYQQTNLDWYNSRNTTKLDESVNRVMPQFKVDGKMVFERDMEMLAPGYTQTLEPRAQYLYVPYRDQSDIYNYDSSLLQSDYSGLFRDRTYGGLDRIASANQVTTGVTSRIYDDAAVERFNISVGQIYYFTESRTGDDNITWENDDKTGSLVWAGDTYWRISERWGLRGGIQYDTRLDNVATSNSSIEYRRDEDRLVQLNYRYASPEYIQATLPKYYSTAEQYKNGISQVGAVASWPIADRWSIVGAYYYDTNANKQADSMLGVQYSSCCYAIRVGYERKLNGWDNDKQHAVYDNAIGFNIELRGLSSNYGLGTQEMLRSNILPYQNTL
;
A
#
# COMPACT_ATOMS: atom_id res chain seq x y z
N MET A 1 -22.04 -16.88 14.76
CA MET A 1 -22.66 -18.09 14.15
C MET A 1 -24.18 -18.12 14.27
N HIS A 2 -24.77 -18.00 15.43
CA HIS A 2 -26.24 -18.12 15.58
C HIS A 2 -27.07 -17.02 14.87
N ARG A 3 -26.51 -15.86 14.63
CA ARG A 3 -27.25 -14.75 14.02
C ARG A 3 -27.44 -14.93 12.50
N ARG A 4 -26.49 -15.56 11.81
CA ARG A 4 -26.52 -15.77 10.34
C ARG A 4 -27.17 -17.08 9.90
N GLY A 5 -27.43 -17.98 10.82
CA GLY A 5 -28.26 -19.19 10.62
C GLY A 5 -27.60 -20.42 10.05
N ASN A 6 -26.38 -20.33 9.51
CA ASN A 6 -25.63 -21.45 8.93
C ASN A 6 -24.13 -21.42 9.28
N ILE A 7 -23.46 -22.49 8.93
CA ILE A 7 -22.01 -22.66 9.11
C ILE A 7 -21.31 -22.30 7.80
N MET A 8 -20.29 -21.44 7.89
CA MET A 8 -19.39 -21.17 6.78
C MET A 8 -18.34 -22.27 6.68
N TRP A 9 -18.18 -22.80 5.50
CA TRP A 9 -17.15 -23.77 5.16
C TRP A 9 -15.98 -23.03 4.51
N GLU A 10 -14.81 -23.13 5.11
CA GLU A 10 -13.57 -22.55 4.61
C GLU A 10 -12.68 -23.70 4.14
N ASN A 11 -12.30 -23.68 2.86
CA ASN A 11 -11.52 -24.74 2.24
C ASN A 11 -10.28 -24.15 1.58
N GLU A 12 -9.13 -24.59 2.03
CA GLU A 12 -7.83 -24.20 1.49
C GLU A 12 -7.19 -25.38 0.75
N PHE A 13 -6.76 -25.12 -0.48
CA PHE A 13 -6.04 -26.08 -1.30
C PHE A 13 -4.70 -25.51 -1.74
N ARG A 14 -3.63 -26.25 -1.48
CA ARG A 14 -2.27 -25.88 -1.87
C ARG A 14 -1.71 -26.87 -2.85
N TYR A 15 -0.95 -26.40 -3.82
CA TYR A 15 -0.33 -27.24 -4.84
C TYR A 15 1.06 -26.74 -5.20
N LEU A 16 1.85 -27.68 -5.73
CA LEU A 16 3.16 -27.42 -6.33
C LEU A 16 3.21 -28.09 -7.71
N SER A 17 3.59 -27.32 -8.72
CA SER A 17 3.72 -27.77 -10.10
C SER A 17 5.04 -27.31 -10.70
N GLN A 18 5.34 -27.74 -11.93
CA GLN A 18 6.51 -27.26 -12.67
C GLN A 18 6.42 -25.75 -12.98
N ALA A 19 5.21 -25.20 -13.08
CA ALA A 19 4.97 -23.78 -13.33
C ALA A 19 4.88 -22.95 -12.03
N GLY A 20 5.11 -23.53 -10.86
CA GLY A 20 5.15 -22.86 -9.57
C GLY A 20 4.21 -23.42 -8.53
N ALA A 21 4.14 -22.72 -7.41
CA ALA A 21 3.31 -23.06 -6.27
C ALA A 21 2.08 -22.15 -6.19
N GLY A 22 0.97 -22.70 -5.72
CA GLY A 22 -0.25 -21.95 -5.58
C GLY A 22 -1.07 -22.34 -4.36
N LEU A 23 -1.97 -21.42 -4.03
CA LEU A 23 -2.95 -21.52 -2.96
C LEU A 23 -4.31 -21.15 -3.53
N MET A 24 -5.31 -21.98 -3.29
CA MET A 24 -6.71 -21.66 -3.55
C MET A 24 -7.49 -21.72 -2.25
N GLU A 25 -8.38 -20.76 -2.06
CA GLU A 25 -9.33 -20.72 -0.94
C GLU A 25 -10.74 -20.63 -1.49
N LEU A 26 -11.64 -21.41 -0.94
CA LEU A 26 -13.07 -21.34 -1.21
C LEU A 26 -13.82 -21.32 0.12
N ASP A 27 -14.37 -20.18 0.47
CA ASP A 27 -15.26 -20.04 1.60
C ASP A 27 -16.71 -20.04 1.09
N TYR A 28 -17.57 -20.79 1.75
CA TYR A 28 -18.95 -20.94 1.32
C TYR A 28 -19.92 -20.99 2.50
N LEU A 29 -20.88 -20.07 2.46
CA LEU A 29 -22.02 -20.03 3.37
C LEU A 29 -23.31 -20.26 2.57
N PRO A 30 -24.01 -21.39 2.77
CA PRO A 30 -25.15 -21.77 1.93
C PRO A 30 -26.33 -20.81 1.98
N SER A 31 -26.53 -20.13 3.11
CA SER A 31 -27.58 -19.14 3.31
C SER A 31 -27.22 -18.26 4.51
N ASP A 32 -27.37 -16.94 4.33
CA ASP A 32 -27.15 -15.94 5.36
C ASP A 32 -28.45 -15.18 5.63
N LYS A 33 -29.07 -15.47 6.76
CA LYS A 33 -30.33 -14.84 7.15
C LYS A 33 -30.24 -13.34 7.40
N VAL A 34 -29.11 -12.87 7.90
CA VAL A 34 -28.90 -11.43 8.13
C VAL A 34 -28.83 -10.71 6.79
N TYR A 35 -28.10 -11.28 5.83
CA TYR A 35 -28.01 -10.72 4.49
C TYR A 35 -29.36 -10.73 3.76
N GLU A 36 -30.13 -11.82 3.89
CA GLU A 36 -31.46 -11.93 3.32
C GLU A 36 -32.44 -10.88 3.87
N ASP A 37 -32.36 -10.61 5.18
CA ASP A 37 -33.18 -9.59 5.84
C ASP A 37 -32.78 -8.16 5.42
N GLU A 38 -31.50 -7.90 5.22
CA GLU A 38 -30.97 -6.59 4.82
C GLU A 38 -31.09 -6.33 3.30
N HIS A 39 -31.12 -7.39 2.49
CA HIS A 39 -31.19 -7.33 1.03
C HIS A 39 -32.34 -8.20 0.48
N PRO A 40 -33.59 -7.86 0.79
CA PRO A 40 -34.74 -8.72 0.44
C PRO A 40 -35.01 -8.82 -1.05
N ASN A 41 -34.38 -8.00 -1.87
CA ASN A 41 -34.54 -7.99 -3.32
C ASN A 41 -33.44 -8.79 -4.06
N ASP A 42 -32.47 -9.33 -3.34
CA ASP A 42 -31.41 -10.12 -3.93
C ASP A 42 -31.88 -11.56 -4.17
N ASP A 43 -31.54 -12.11 -5.32
CA ASP A 43 -31.97 -13.45 -5.73
C ASP A 43 -31.35 -14.59 -4.88
N SER A 44 -30.35 -14.31 -4.07
CA SER A 44 -29.63 -15.32 -3.31
C SER A 44 -28.98 -14.78 -2.04
N SER A 45 -29.18 -15.49 -0.94
CA SER A 45 -28.49 -15.26 0.34
C SER A 45 -27.23 -16.11 0.52
N ARG A 46 -26.75 -16.76 -0.55
CA ARG A 46 -25.50 -17.52 -0.55
C ARG A 46 -24.32 -16.57 -0.55
N ARG A 47 -23.38 -16.77 0.38
CA ARG A 47 -22.17 -15.97 0.49
C ARG A 47 -20.94 -16.84 0.23
N TRP A 48 -20.01 -16.35 -0.56
CA TRP A 48 -18.80 -17.07 -0.89
C TRP A 48 -17.64 -16.15 -1.21
N LEU A 49 -16.43 -16.68 -0.99
CA LEU A 49 -15.17 -16.10 -1.42
C LEU A 49 -14.39 -17.14 -2.22
N PHE A 50 -13.80 -16.71 -3.34
CA PHE A 50 -12.79 -17.46 -4.06
C PHE A 50 -11.51 -16.64 -4.13
N TYR A 51 -10.42 -17.25 -3.68
CA TYR A 51 -9.08 -16.69 -3.73
C TYR A 51 -8.15 -17.67 -4.43
N TRP A 52 -7.32 -17.16 -5.33
CA TRP A 52 -6.28 -17.92 -5.97
C TRP A 52 -5.01 -17.09 -6.07
N ASN A 53 -3.94 -17.57 -5.47
CA ASN A 53 -2.61 -17.01 -5.60
C ASN A 53 -1.69 -18.05 -6.19
N HIS A 54 -0.98 -17.70 -7.25
CA HIS A 54 0.01 -18.55 -7.90
C HIS A 54 1.26 -17.72 -8.17
N SER A 55 2.41 -18.31 -7.92
CA SER A 55 3.71 -17.74 -8.26
C SER A 55 4.66 -18.85 -8.68
N GLY A 56 5.31 -18.66 -9.81
CA GLY A 56 6.25 -19.66 -10.28
C GLY A 56 7.17 -19.17 -11.40
N VAL A 57 8.26 -19.88 -11.55
CA VAL A 57 9.25 -19.70 -12.60
C VAL A 57 9.43 -21.02 -13.34
N MET A 58 9.34 -20.99 -14.65
CA MET A 58 9.56 -22.15 -15.53
C MET A 58 10.74 -21.88 -16.45
N ASP A 59 11.60 -22.88 -16.66
CA ASP A 59 12.78 -22.80 -17.51
C ASP A 59 13.71 -21.60 -17.19
N GLN A 60 13.68 -21.09 -15.96
CA GLN A 60 14.45 -19.95 -15.46
C GLN A 60 14.14 -18.60 -16.14
N VAL A 61 13.27 -18.57 -17.13
CA VAL A 61 12.96 -17.36 -17.91
C VAL A 61 11.48 -16.97 -17.86
N TRP A 62 10.57 -17.92 -17.72
CA TRP A 62 9.13 -17.67 -17.66
C TRP A 62 8.66 -17.48 -16.23
N ARG A 63 7.82 -16.46 -16.01
CA ARG A 63 7.18 -16.19 -14.71
C ARG A 63 5.68 -16.16 -14.88
N PHE A 64 4.99 -16.87 -13.99
CA PHE A 64 3.53 -16.93 -13.96
C PHE A 64 3.08 -16.43 -12.58
N ASN A 65 2.20 -15.44 -12.57
CA ASN A 65 1.62 -14.91 -11.35
C ASN A 65 0.12 -14.77 -11.50
N VAL A 66 -0.59 -15.20 -10.48
CA VAL A 66 -2.03 -15.01 -10.33
C VAL A 66 -2.28 -14.44 -8.94
N ASP A 67 -3.07 -13.38 -8.88
CA ASP A 67 -3.58 -12.79 -7.65
C ASP A 67 -5.05 -12.47 -7.89
N TYR A 68 -5.91 -13.43 -7.56
CA TYR A 68 -7.31 -13.38 -7.88
C TYR A 68 -8.15 -13.51 -6.62
N THR A 69 -8.99 -12.50 -6.37
CA THR A 69 -9.95 -12.50 -5.27
C THR A 69 -11.33 -12.12 -5.81
N LYS A 70 -12.31 -12.95 -5.55
CA LYS A 70 -13.70 -12.66 -5.88
C LYS A 70 -14.62 -13.06 -4.74
N VAL A 71 -15.59 -12.21 -4.46
CA VAL A 71 -16.60 -12.44 -3.41
C VAL A 71 -18.00 -12.36 -3.99
N SER A 72 -18.96 -12.95 -3.29
CA SER A 72 -20.36 -13.01 -3.71
C SER A 72 -21.04 -11.66 -3.82
N ASP A 73 -20.65 -10.72 -2.95
CA ASP A 73 -21.34 -9.44 -2.78
C ASP A 73 -20.43 -8.36 -2.21
N PRO A 74 -20.79 -7.07 -2.36
CA PRO A 74 -19.96 -5.95 -1.93
C PRO A 74 -19.76 -5.84 -0.41
N SER A 75 -20.65 -6.42 0.40
CA SER A 75 -20.57 -6.35 1.87
C SER A 75 -19.80 -7.51 2.50
N TYR A 76 -19.29 -8.44 1.70
CA TYR A 76 -18.64 -9.64 2.19
C TYR A 76 -17.53 -9.37 3.21
N PHE A 77 -16.59 -8.48 2.88
CA PHE A 77 -15.48 -8.14 3.77
C PHE A 77 -15.86 -7.23 4.95
N ASN A 78 -17.01 -6.60 4.90
CA ASN A 78 -17.56 -5.90 6.07
C ASN A 78 -18.14 -6.89 7.10
N ASP A 79 -18.70 -7.97 6.61
CA ASP A 79 -19.43 -8.94 7.43
C ASP A 79 -18.54 -10.09 7.92
N PHE A 80 -17.50 -10.42 7.17
CA PHE A 80 -16.60 -11.52 7.46
C PHE A 80 -15.15 -11.05 7.48
N ASP A 81 -14.48 -11.26 8.60
CA ASP A 81 -13.05 -11.09 8.68
C ASP A 81 -12.32 -12.12 7.84
N ASN A 82 -11.41 -11.63 7.02
CA ASN A 82 -10.67 -12.49 6.13
C ASN A 82 -9.27 -11.91 5.85
N LYS A 83 -8.27 -12.79 5.77
CA LYS A 83 -6.89 -12.41 5.42
C LYS A 83 -6.72 -12.04 3.94
N TYR A 84 -7.72 -12.30 3.10
CA TYR A 84 -7.69 -12.05 1.66
C TYR A 84 -8.32 -10.73 1.24
N GLY A 85 -8.88 -10.00 2.17
CA GLY A 85 -9.44 -8.68 1.94
C GLY A 85 -9.87 -7.99 3.22
N SER A 86 -10.13 -6.70 3.14
CA SER A 86 -10.53 -5.85 4.25
C SER A 86 -11.73 -5.01 3.89
N SER A 87 -12.54 -4.66 4.88
CA SER A 87 -13.64 -3.70 4.74
C SER A 87 -13.18 -2.31 4.25
N THR A 88 -11.90 -1.99 4.43
CA THR A 88 -11.31 -0.71 4.03
C THR A 88 -10.76 -0.70 2.60
N ASP A 89 -10.61 -1.85 1.95
CA ASP A 89 -10.01 -1.92 0.62
C ASP A 89 -10.92 -1.36 -0.48
N GLY A 90 -12.24 -1.46 -0.34
CA GLY A 90 -13.23 -0.96 -1.29
C GLY A 90 -13.31 -1.72 -2.61
N TYR A 91 -12.39 -2.64 -2.87
CA TYR A 91 -12.34 -3.50 -4.05
C TYR A 91 -11.53 -4.77 -3.81
N ALA A 92 -11.79 -5.79 -4.62
CA ALA A 92 -10.94 -6.97 -4.74
C ALA A 92 -10.19 -6.96 -6.07
N THR A 93 -8.92 -7.33 -6.04
CA THR A 93 -8.06 -7.37 -7.22
C THR A 93 -8.14 -8.74 -7.91
N GLN A 94 -8.19 -8.72 -9.23
CA GLN A 94 -8.17 -9.90 -10.10
C GLN A 94 -7.08 -9.70 -11.14
N LYS A 95 -5.90 -10.28 -10.92
CA LYS A 95 -4.72 -10.07 -11.76
C LYS A 95 -4.14 -11.40 -12.24
N PHE A 96 -3.85 -11.46 -13.54
CA PHE A 96 -3.09 -12.53 -14.19
C PHE A 96 -1.90 -11.92 -14.91
N SER A 97 -0.72 -12.52 -14.77
CA SER A 97 0.45 -12.06 -15.51
C SER A 97 1.34 -13.22 -15.97
N VAL A 98 1.92 -13.03 -17.16
CA VAL A 98 2.95 -13.89 -17.73
C VAL A 98 4.13 -13.01 -18.09
N GLY A 99 5.30 -13.32 -17.55
CA GLY A 99 6.53 -12.62 -17.80
C GLY A 99 7.60 -13.49 -18.44
N TYR A 100 8.42 -12.88 -19.26
CA TYR A 100 9.63 -13.45 -19.82
C TYR A 100 10.81 -12.58 -19.43
N ALA A 101 11.86 -13.15 -18.85
CA ALA A 101 13.02 -12.40 -18.42
C ALA A 101 14.31 -13.14 -18.78
N VAL A 102 15.21 -12.43 -19.43
CA VAL A 102 16.61 -12.81 -19.66
C VAL A 102 17.52 -11.71 -19.12
N GLN A 103 18.83 -11.84 -19.27
CA GLN A 103 19.78 -10.95 -18.61
C GLN A 103 19.53 -9.45 -18.85
N ASN A 104 19.23 -9.05 -20.11
CA ASN A 104 19.10 -7.64 -20.50
C ASN A 104 17.70 -7.23 -20.92
N PHE A 105 16.75 -8.15 -20.89
CA PHE A 105 15.43 -7.93 -21.42
C PHE A 105 14.37 -8.60 -20.54
N ASN A 106 13.29 -7.90 -20.26
CA ASN A 106 12.10 -8.53 -19.72
C ASN A 106 10.85 -7.95 -20.37
N ALA A 107 9.82 -8.77 -20.46
CA ALA A 107 8.51 -8.38 -20.92
C ALA A 107 7.44 -9.07 -20.06
N THR A 108 6.39 -8.35 -19.73
CA THR A 108 5.28 -8.88 -18.96
C THR A 108 3.97 -8.50 -19.63
N VAL A 109 3.12 -9.48 -19.87
CA VAL A 109 1.72 -9.28 -20.27
C VAL A 109 0.84 -9.57 -19.08
N SER A 110 -0.05 -8.65 -18.76
CA SER A 110 -0.96 -8.79 -17.63
C SER A 110 -2.36 -8.31 -17.96
N THR A 111 -3.33 -8.89 -17.25
CA THR A 111 -4.69 -8.33 -17.16
C THR A 111 -4.99 -8.06 -15.70
N LYS A 112 -5.62 -6.93 -15.42
CA LYS A 112 -5.97 -6.51 -14.07
C LYS A 112 -7.37 -5.93 -14.06
N GLN A 113 -8.23 -6.55 -13.27
CA GLN A 113 -9.62 -6.14 -13.04
C GLN A 113 -9.85 -5.92 -11.56
N PHE A 114 -10.94 -5.20 -11.24
CA PHE A 114 -11.37 -4.96 -9.87
C PHE A 114 -12.84 -5.30 -9.70
N GLN A 115 -13.15 -6.00 -8.62
CA GLN A 115 -14.51 -6.07 -8.11
C GLN A 115 -14.70 -4.95 -7.09
N VAL A 116 -15.54 -3.95 -7.42
CA VAL A 116 -15.78 -2.77 -6.57
C VAL A 116 -16.92 -3.07 -5.60
N PHE A 117 -16.74 -2.70 -4.33
CA PHE A 117 -17.69 -2.99 -3.24
C PHE A 117 -18.62 -1.83 -2.90
N SER A 118 -18.44 -0.66 -3.51
CA SER A 118 -19.29 0.50 -3.25
C SER A 118 -20.47 0.57 -4.22
N GLU A 119 -21.67 0.63 -3.69
CA GLU A 119 -22.88 0.90 -4.48
C GLU A 119 -22.88 2.31 -5.10
N GLN A 120 -22.19 3.27 -4.46
CA GLN A 120 -22.12 4.66 -4.93
C GLN A 120 -21.04 4.91 -5.96
N ASN A 121 -20.06 4.05 -6.06
CA ASN A 121 -18.94 4.18 -7.00
C ASN A 121 -18.79 2.91 -7.84
N THR A 122 -19.70 2.72 -8.77
CA THR A 122 -19.68 1.58 -9.71
C THR A 122 -18.66 1.74 -10.83
N SER A 123 -17.94 2.88 -10.87
CA SER A 123 -16.93 3.18 -11.89
C SER A 123 -15.55 2.74 -11.41
N SER A 124 -14.97 1.76 -12.07
CA SER A 124 -13.57 1.37 -11.88
C SER A 124 -12.91 1.06 -13.21
N TYR A 125 -11.61 1.41 -13.29
CA TYR A 125 -10.79 1.12 -14.45
C TYR A 125 -10.04 -0.19 -14.26
N SER A 126 -9.98 -0.95 -15.34
CA SER A 126 -9.15 -2.14 -15.46
C SER A 126 -8.20 -2.02 -16.65
N ALA A 127 -7.04 -2.64 -16.54
CA ALA A 127 -6.03 -2.72 -17.61
C ALA A 127 -6.19 -4.07 -18.32
N GLU A 128 -6.72 -4.05 -19.54
CA GLU A 128 -7.09 -5.25 -20.27
C GLU A 128 -6.73 -5.12 -21.77
N PRO A 129 -5.58 -5.54 -22.22
CA PRO A 129 -4.39 -6.00 -21.50
C PRO A 129 -3.40 -4.89 -21.20
N GLN A 130 -2.33 -5.23 -20.47
CA GLN A 130 -1.16 -4.38 -20.29
C GLN A 130 0.11 -5.13 -20.68
N LEU A 131 0.96 -4.51 -21.49
CA LEU A 131 2.28 -4.99 -21.84
C LEU A 131 3.32 -4.02 -21.29
N ASP A 132 4.26 -4.55 -20.50
CA ASP A 132 5.43 -3.82 -19.99
C ASP A 132 6.68 -4.48 -20.55
N VAL A 133 7.59 -3.68 -21.11
CA VAL A 133 8.85 -4.15 -21.70
C VAL A 133 9.99 -3.31 -21.15
N ASN A 134 11.05 -3.96 -20.69
CA ASN A 134 12.28 -3.31 -20.28
C ASN A 134 13.46 -3.90 -21.06
N TYR A 135 14.31 -3.03 -21.53
CA TYR A 135 15.61 -3.37 -22.09
C TYR A 135 16.69 -2.58 -21.36
N TYR A 136 17.70 -3.28 -20.90
CA TYR A 136 18.82 -2.69 -20.17
C TYR A 136 20.11 -2.92 -20.95
N GLN A 137 20.93 -1.89 -21.05
CA GLN A 137 22.30 -2.01 -21.50
C GLN A 137 23.18 -1.17 -20.61
N ASN A 138 23.88 -1.86 -19.72
CA ASN A 138 24.82 -1.26 -18.81
C ASN A 138 26.21 -1.22 -19.45
N ASP A 139 27.09 -0.38 -18.88
CA ASP A 139 28.50 -0.26 -19.32
C ASP A 139 28.65 0.18 -20.80
N VAL A 140 27.79 1.06 -21.28
CA VAL A 140 27.95 1.76 -22.56
C VAL A 140 28.94 2.92 -22.34
N GLY A 141 30.23 2.62 -22.32
CA GLY A 141 31.23 3.53 -21.80
C GLY A 141 30.99 3.79 -20.31
N PRO A 142 30.91 5.03 -19.84
CA PRO A 142 30.61 5.36 -18.45
C PRO A 142 29.09 5.33 -18.12
N PHE A 143 28.22 5.05 -19.10
CA PHE A 143 26.79 5.18 -18.96
C PHE A 143 26.09 3.84 -18.79
N ASP A 144 24.99 3.86 -18.02
CA ASP A 144 23.97 2.84 -18.01
C ASP A 144 22.76 3.34 -18.78
N THR A 145 22.18 2.49 -19.62
CA THR A 145 21.02 2.84 -20.43
C THR A 145 19.88 1.88 -20.19
N ARG A 146 18.67 2.40 -20.29
CA ARG A 146 17.43 1.64 -20.14
C ARG A 146 16.40 2.18 -21.11
N ILE A 147 15.60 1.29 -21.69
CA ILE A 147 14.39 1.64 -22.42
C ILE A 147 13.23 0.91 -21.75
N TYR A 148 12.27 1.67 -21.25
CA TYR A 148 11.00 1.14 -20.76
C TYR A 148 9.91 1.46 -21.77
N GLY A 149 9.09 0.47 -22.11
CA GLY A 149 7.93 0.62 -22.96
C GLY A 149 6.70 0.02 -22.32
N GLN A 150 5.55 0.65 -22.50
CA GLN A 150 4.26 0.16 -22.02
C GLN A 150 3.20 0.37 -23.09
N ALA A 151 2.33 -0.61 -23.27
CA ALA A 151 1.07 -0.49 -23.98
C ALA A 151 -0.05 -1.03 -23.09
N VAL A 152 -1.10 -0.25 -22.91
CA VAL A 152 -2.22 -0.62 -22.04
C VAL A 152 -3.53 -0.13 -22.63
N HIS A 153 -4.56 -0.95 -22.48
CA HIS A 153 -5.93 -0.57 -22.80
C HIS A 153 -6.74 -0.51 -21.50
N PHE A 154 -7.29 0.67 -21.20
CA PHE A 154 -8.14 0.89 -20.03
C PHE A 154 -9.61 0.78 -20.42
N VAL A 155 -10.32 -0.04 -19.68
CA VAL A 155 -11.77 -0.17 -19.77
C VAL A 155 -12.41 0.15 -18.42
N ASN A 156 -13.66 0.62 -18.46
CA ASN A 156 -14.42 0.95 -17.25
C ASN A 156 -15.62 0.02 -17.12
N THR A 157 -16.04 -0.25 -15.89
CA THR A 157 -17.26 -1.00 -15.60
C THR A 157 -18.54 -0.27 -16.02
N ARG A 158 -18.49 1.06 -16.15
CA ARG A 158 -19.58 1.89 -16.68
C ARG A 158 -19.37 2.17 -18.16
N ASP A 159 -20.42 1.95 -18.94
CA ASP A 159 -20.38 2.09 -20.42
C ASP A 159 -20.23 3.54 -20.90
N ASP A 160 -20.57 4.53 -20.04
CA ASP A 160 -20.54 5.95 -20.37
C ASP A 160 -19.23 6.67 -20.01
N MET A 161 -18.31 5.98 -19.35
CA MET A 161 -17.03 6.55 -18.91
C MET A 161 -15.98 6.55 -20.03
N PRO A 162 -15.04 7.52 -20.02
CA PRO A 162 -13.90 7.51 -20.94
C PRO A 162 -13.10 6.22 -20.87
N GLU A 163 -12.65 5.75 -22.03
CA GLU A 163 -11.72 4.63 -22.17
C GLU A 163 -10.52 5.08 -23.01
N ALA A 164 -9.38 4.39 -22.87
CA ALA A 164 -8.19 4.77 -23.59
C ALA A 164 -7.24 3.61 -23.89
N THR A 165 -6.53 3.74 -24.99
CA THR A 165 -5.29 3.02 -25.24
C THR A 165 -4.12 3.97 -25.03
N ARG A 166 -3.18 3.59 -24.16
CA ARG A 166 -1.97 4.35 -23.87
C ARG A 166 -0.74 3.59 -24.31
N VAL A 167 0.12 4.26 -25.07
CA VAL A 167 1.46 3.75 -25.43
C VAL A 167 2.49 4.71 -24.88
N HIS A 168 3.45 4.17 -24.11
CA HIS A 168 4.48 4.94 -23.44
C HIS A 168 5.86 4.40 -23.75
N LEU A 169 6.80 5.30 -23.99
CA LEU A 169 8.21 5.00 -24.20
C LEU A 169 9.07 5.90 -23.33
N GLU A 170 9.99 5.28 -22.58
CA GLU A 170 10.79 5.97 -21.56
C GLU A 170 12.27 5.57 -21.70
N PRO A 171 13.02 6.12 -22.65
CA PRO A 171 14.46 5.94 -22.72
C PRO A 171 15.15 6.73 -21.60
N THR A 172 16.11 6.10 -20.95
CA THR A 172 16.85 6.65 -19.82
C THR A 172 18.33 6.44 -20.04
N ILE A 173 19.12 7.48 -19.79
CA ILE A 173 20.58 7.41 -19.71
C ILE A 173 21.03 7.86 -18.33
N ASN A 174 21.93 7.12 -17.72
CA ASN A 174 22.40 7.34 -16.38
C ASN A 174 23.93 7.31 -16.32
N LEU A 175 24.51 8.28 -15.62
CA LEU A 175 25.95 8.36 -15.36
C LEU A 175 26.18 8.11 -13.85
N PRO A 176 26.43 6.86 -13.43
CA PRO A 176 26.77 6.56 -12.05
C PRO A 176 28.24 6.80 -11.80
N LEU A 177 28.54 7.64 -10.82
CA LEU A 177 29.89 7.89 -10.33
C LEU A 177 29.92 7.56 -8.84
N SER A 178 30.85 6.70 -8.43
CA SER A 178 30.95 6.31 -7.02
C SER A 178 32.38 6.05 -6.60
N ASN A 179 32.62 6.26 -5.31
CA ASN A 179 33.85 5.88 -4.64
C ASN A 179 33.51 5.34 -3.23
N ASN A 180 34.51 5.13 -2.39
CA ASN A 180 34.33 4.52 -1.07
C ASN A 180 33.50 5.38 -0.08
N TRP A 181 33.40 6.69 -0.31
CA TRP A 181 32.74 7.61 0.61
C TRP A 181 31.47 8.26 0.05
N GLY A 182 31.20 8.10 -1.24
CA GLY A 182 30.02 8.73 -1.81
C GLY A 182 29.72 8.32 -3.25
N SER A 183 28.61 8.80 -3.73
CA SER A 183 28.14 8.58 -5.10
C SER A 183 27.40 9.81 -5.64
N ILE A 184 27.53 10.04 -6.94
CA ILE A 184 26.71 10.99 -7.69
C ILE A 184 26.12 10.23 -8.86
N ASN A 185 24.80 10.31 -9.00
CA ASN A 185 24.06 9.68 -10.06
C ASN A 185 23.33 10.76 -10.87
N THR A 186 23.71 10.92 -12.14
CA THR A 186 23.09 11.88 -13.06
C THR A 186 22.26 11.12 -14.07
N GLU A 187 21.00 11.43 -14.16
CA GLU A 187 20.04 10.74 -15.01
C GLU A 187 19.31 11.73 -15.93
N ALA A 188 19.19 11.37 -17.20
CA ALA A 188 18.33 12.02 -18.15
C ALA A 188 17.34 11.01 -18.73
N LYS A 189 16.08 11.38 -18.77
CA LYS A 189 14.97 10.52 -19.17
C LYS A 189 14.02 11.29 -20.05
N LEU A 190 13.43 10.63 -21.04
CA LEU A 190 12.35 11.16 -21.85
C LEU A 190 11.08 10.35 -21.59
N LEU A 191 10.01 11.03 -21.22
CA LEU A 191 8.70 10.45 -20.97
C LEU A 191 7.80 10.78 -22.16
N ALA A 192 7.71 9.86 -23.13
CA ALA A 192 6.89 10.02 -24.32
C ALA A 192 5.65 9.13 -24.23
N THR A 193 4.47 9.72 -24.28
CA THR A 193 3.21 9.01 -24.12
C THR A 193 2.22 9.44 -25.21
N HIS A 194 1.54 8.47 -25.81
CA HIS A 194 0.43 8.68 -26.73
C HIS A 194 -0.85 8.09 -26.14
N TYR A 195 -1.92 8.87 -26.19
CA TYR A 195 -3.27 8.46 -25.79
C TYR A 195 -4.21 8.48 -26.99
N GLN A 196 -4.97 7.42 -27.12
CA GLN A 196 -6.18 7.38 -27.94
C GLN A 196 -7.36 7.17 -27.01
N GLN A 197 -8.14 8.23 -26.79
CA GLN A 197 -9.28 8.24 -25.87
C GLN A 197 -10.58 8.12 -26.64
N THR A 198 -11.50 7.36 -26.09
CA THR A 198 -12.83 7.13 -26.64
C THR A 198 -13.90 7.32 -25.59
N ASN A 199 -15.15 7.43 -26.03
CA ASN A 199 -16.32 7.53 -25.15
C ASN A 199 -16.28 8.77 -24.23
N LEU A 200 -15.97 9.92 -24.78
CA LEU A 200 -15.70 11.15 -24.04
C LEU A 200 -16.95 12.03 -23.77
N ASP A 201 -18.08 11.71 -24.36
CA ASP A 201 -19.27 12.57 -24.36
C ASP A 201 -19.81 12.84 -22.94
N TRP A 202 -19.84 11.84 -22.10
CA TRP A 202 -20.29 11.98 -20.72
C TRP A 202 -19.46 13.01 -19.96
N TYR A 203 -18.15 12.94 -20.06
CA TYR A 203 -17.25 13.87 -19.38
C TYR A 203 -17.30 15.25 -20.03
N ASN A 204 -17.20 15.32 -21.36
CA ASN A 204 -17.13 16.57 -22.10
C ASN A 204 -18.43 17.39 -22.03
N SER A 205 -19.57 16.74 -21.81
CA SER A 205 -20.85 17.44 -21.61
C SER A 205 -20.97 18.10 -20.24
N ARG A 206 -20.22 17.63 -19.24
CA ARG A 206 -20.33 18.04 -17.84
C ARG A 206 -19.20 18.94 -17.34
N ASN A 207 -18.11 19.03 -18.07
CA ASN A 207 -16.92 19.76 -17.66
C ASN A 207 -16.57 20.87 -18.64
N THR A 208 -16.02 21.96 -18.12
CA THR A 208 -15.54 23.09 -18.95
C THR A 208 -14.27 22.72 -19.70
N THR A 209 -13.35 22.03 -19.03
CA THR A 209 -12.15 21.46 -19.66
C THR A 209 -12.52 20.19 -20.39
N LYS A 210 -12.16 20.12 -21.67
CA LYS A 210 -12.51 18.98 -22.53
C LYS A 210 -11.36 18.00 -22.63
N LEU A 211 -11.72 16.72 -22.75
CA LEU A 211 -10.79 15.65 -23.10
C LEU A 211 -10.68 15.57 -24.63
N ASP A 212 -9.48 15.31 -25.11
CA ASP A 212 -9.19 15.14 -26.53
C ASP A 212 -9.07 13.64 -26.89
N GLU A 213 -9.52 13.28 -28.09
CA GLU A 213 -9.46 11.89 -28.55
C GLU A 213 -8.03 11.39 -28.74
N SER A 214 -7.14 12.26 -29.22
CA SER A 214 -5.74 11.93 -29.47
C SER A 214 -4.83 12.93 -28.77
N VAL A 215 -3.97 12.45 -27.88
CA VAL A 215 -3.04 13.28 -27.12
C VAL A 215 -1.64 12.70 -27.21
N ASN A 216 -0.69 13.56 -27.56
CA ASN A 216 0.74 13.27 -27.46
C ASN A 216 1.37 14.12 -26.37
N ARG A 217 2.12 13.48 -25.50
CA ARG A 217 2.83 14.15 -24.40
C ARG A 217 4.27 13.69 -24.38
N VAL A 218 5.19 14.64 -24.41
CA VAL A 218 6.63 14.40 -24.30
C VAL A 218 7.17 15.29 -23.20
N MET A 219 7.71 14.69 -22.15
CA MET A 219 8.27 15.39 -21.00
C MET A 219 9.69 14.89 -20.74
N PRO A 220 10.72 15.74 -20.86
CA PRO A 220 12.06 15.40 -20.43
C PRO A 220 12.14 15.47 -18.89
N GLN A 221 12.97 14.61 -18.31
CA GLN A 221 13.29 14.62 -16.90
C GLN A 221 14.79 14.59 -16.71
N PHE A 222 15.27 15.44 -15.82
CA PHE A 222 16.67 15.51 -15.43
C PHE A 222 16.78 15.40 -13.91
N LYS A 223 17.67 14.52 -13.45
CA LYS A 223 17.89 14.26 -12.02
C LYS A 223 19.38 14.12 -11.74
N VAL A 224 19.82 14.76 -10.66
CA VAL A 224 21.14 14.58 -10.07
C VAL A 224 20.94 14.22 -8.61
N ASP A 225 21.44 13.06 -8.21
CA ASP A 225 21.34 12.54 -6.84
C ASP A 225 22.73 12.25 -6.31
N GLY A 226 23.12 12.97 -5.26
CA GLY A 226 24.39 12.80 -4.59
C GLY A 226 24.20 12.38 -3.14
N LYS A 227 25.03 11.43 -2.70
CA LYS A 227 25.07 10.99 -1.31
C LYS A 227 26.49 10.71 -0.87
N MET A 228 26.74 10.95 0.41
CA MET A 228 28.01 10.68 1.07
C MET A 228 27.78 9.83 2.30
N VAL A 229 28.79 9.07 2.69
CA VAL A 229 28.79 8.29 3.92
C VAL A 229 30.03 8.62 4.70
N PHE A 230 29.85 9.15 5.90
CA PHE A 230 30.90 9.38 6.89
C PHE A 230 30.73 8.37 8.02
N GLU A 231 31.81 7.85 8.51
CA GLU A 231 31.82 6.86 9.60
C GLU A 231 32.77 7.31 10.70
N ARG A 232 32.39 7.07 11.94
CA ARG A 232 33.23 7.28 13.10
C ARG A 232 33.01 6.19 14.15
N ASP A 233 34.02 5.98 14.96
CA ASP A 233 33.89 5.16 16.16
C ASP A 233 33.02 5.89 17.20
N MET A 234 32.17 5.14 17.88
CA MET A 234 31.22 5.64 18.87
C MET A 234 31.44 4.99 20.25
N GLU A 235 32.69 4.93 20.67
CA GLU A 235 33.11 4.27 21.91
C GLU A 235 32.47 4.87 23.19
N MET A 236 31.98 6.11 23.10
CA MET A 236 31.28 6.73 24.25
C MET A 236 29.94 6.06 24.57
N LEU A 237 29.34 5.29 23.65
CA LEU A 237 28.16 4.47 23.93
C LEU A 237 28.55 3.10 24.46
N ALA A 238 29.43 2.41 23.74
CA ALA A 238 30.00 1.14 24.15
C ALA A 238 31.18 0.79 23.23
N PRO A 239 32.14 -0.06 23.67
CA PRO A 239 33.25 -0.48 22.84
C PRO A 239 32.78 -1.18 21.55
N GLY A 240 33.41 -0.82 20.43
CA GLY A 240 33.12 -1.40 19.12
C GLY A 240 31.91 -0.84 18.40
N TYR A 241 31.21 0.16 18.95
CA TYR A 241 30.11 0.84 18.28
C TYR A 241 30.63 1.82 17.23
N THR A 242 29.92 1.90 16.11
CA THR A 242 30.18 2.82 15.02
C THR A 242 28.95 3.64 14.68
N GLN A 243 29.17 4.88 14.27
CA GLN A 243 28.12 5.79 13.79
C GLN A 243 28.43 6.19 12.36
N THR A 244 27.39 6.20 11.52
CA THR A 244 27.44 6.79 10.18
C THR A 244 26.68 8.10 10.12
N LEU A 245 27.09 8.98 9.23
CA LEU A 245 26.35 10.17 8.83
C LEU A 245 26.26 10.16 7.30
N GLU A 246 25.05 10.14 6.77
CA GLU A 246 24.75 9.91 5.36
C GLU A 246 23.93 11.10 4.80
N PRO A 247 24.58 12.22 4.47
CA PRO A 247 23.90 13.33 3.81
C PRO A 247 23.58 12.97 2.35
N ARG A 248 22.43 13.43 1.89
CA ARG A 248 21.93 13.21 0.53
C ARG A 248 21.31 14.49 0.00
N ALA A 249 21.54 14.77 -1.28
CA ALA A 249 20.89 15.87 -1.98
C ALA A 249 20.51 15.43 -3.39
N GLN A 250 19.32 15.81 -3.83
CA GLN A 250 18.81 15.50 -5.16
C GLN A 250 18.19 16.75 -5.77
N TYR A 251 18.58 17.03 -7.02
CA TYR A 251 17.90 18.00 -7.86
C TYR A 251 17.05 17.26 -8.88
N LEU A 252 15.80 17.65 -9.03
CA LEU A 252 14.87 17.10 -10.00
C LEU A 252 14.25 18.23 -10.83
N TYR A 253 14.28 18.08 -12.15
CA TYR A 253 13.63 18.97 -13.09
C TYR A 253 12.76 18.21 -14.09
N VAL A 254 11.50 18.59 -14.15
CA VAL A 254 10.52 18.14 -15.14
C VAL A 254 9.72 19.36 -15.55
N PRO A 255 9.70 19.76 -16.84
CA PRO A 255 8.94 20.93 -17.25
C PRO A 255 7.45 20.70 -17.12
N TYR A 256 6.71 21.78 -16.86
CA TYR A 256 5.27 21.74 -16.78
C TYR A 256 4.63 21.45 -18.14
N ARG A 257 3.62 20.59 -18.11
CA ARG A 257 2.67 20.40 -19.19
C ARG A 257 1.26 20.24 -18.64
N ASP A 258 0.31 20.96 -19.21
CA ASP A 258 -1.11 20.79 -18.90
C ASP A 258 -1.59 19.42 -19.39
N GLN A 259 -2.11 18.61 -18.49
CA GLN A 259 -2.59 17.26 -18.72
C GLN A 259 -4.09 17.12 -18.47
N SER A 260 -4.81 18.22 -18.41
CA SER A 260 -6.25 18.25 -18.21
C SER A 260 -7.04 17.70 -19.41
N ASP A 261 -6.40 17.56 -20.57
CA ASP A 261 -6.93 16.93 -21.78
C ASP A 261 -6.89 15.38 -21.74
N ILE A 262 -6.27 14.81 -20.69
CA ILE A 262 -6.17 13.37 -20.46
C ILE A 262 -7.01 13.03 -19.22
N TYR A 263 -7.90 12.03 -19.34
CA TYR A 263 -8.61 11.50 -18.19
C TYR A 263 -7.66 10.70 -17.28
N ASN A 264 -7.90 10.73 -15.98
CA ASN A 264 -7.07 9.99 -15.02
C ASN A 264 -7.55 8.53 -14.89
N TYR A 265 -6.84 7.62 -15.52
CA TYR A 265 -7.14 6.19 -15.51
C TYR A 265 -6.43 5.43 -14.40
N ASP A 266 -5.20 5.81 -14.05
CA ASP A 266 -4.34 5.02 -13.16
C ASP A 266 -3.51 5.81 -12.14
N SER A 267 -3.57 7.13 -12.15
CA SER A 267 -2.70 7.95 -11.31
C SER A 267 -3.33 8.30 -9.98
N SER A 268 -2.56 8.11 -8.92
CA SER A 268 -2.89 8.53 -7.56
C SER A 268 -1.69 9.16 -6.89
N LEU A 269 -1.94 10.09 -5.98
CA LEU A 269 -0.89 10.78 -5.23
C LEU A 269 -0.14 9.77 -4.35
N LEU A 270 1.19 9.83 -4.40
CA LEU A 270 2.07 8.97 -3.61
C LEU A 270 2.38 9.59 -2.25
N GLN A 271 2.47 8.73 -1.24
CA GLN A 271 2.85 9.14 0.11
C GLN A 271 4.35 9.46 0.17
N SER A 272 4.71 10.52 0.89
CA SER A 272 6.09 10.99 1.07
C SER A 272 6.58 10.75 2.50
N ASP A 273 7.19 9.58 2.74
CA ASP A 273 8.12 9.34 3.84
C ASP A 273 9.51 9.92 3.49
N TYR A 274 10.54 9.71 4.32
CA TYR A 274 11.89 10.18 4.01
C TYR A 274 12.39 9.65 2.66
N SER A 275 12.26 8.36 2.39
CA SER A 275 12.62 7.77 1.10
C SER A 275 11.78 8.33 -0.05
N GLY A 276 10.52 8.59 0.19
CA GLY A 276 9.60 9.16 -0.77
C GLY A 276 9.91 10.59 -1.18
N LEU A 277 10.61 11.36 -0.34
CA LEU A 277 11.07 12.71 -0.70
C LEU A 277 12.04 12.70 -1.90
N PHE A 278 12.80 11.63 -2.06
CA PHE A 278 13.77 11.43 -3.15
C PHE A 278 13.17 10.71 -4.37
N ARG A 279 11.87 10.51 -4.38
CA ARG A 279 11.17 9.91 -5.52
C ARG A 279 11.10 10.92 -6.67
N ASP A 280 11.25 10.43 -7.89
CA ASP A 280 11.18 11.27 -9.09
C ASP A 280 9.74 11.49 -9.60
N ARG A 281 8.74 10.97 -8.89
CA ARG A 281 7.33 11.10 -9.22
C ARG A 281 6.48 11.46 -8.01
N THR A 282 5.53 12.35 -8.21
CA THR A 282 4.50 12.71 -7.23
C THR A 282 3.30 11.76 -7.30
N TYR A 283 3.00 11.25 -8.48
CA TYR A 283 1.89 10.34 -8.73
C TYR A 283 2.36 8.95 -9.13
N GLY A 284 1.61 7.92 -8.73
CA GLY A 284 1.70 6.59 -9.33
C GLY A 284 1.12 6.60 -10.75
N GLY A 285 1.38 5.54 -11.49
CA GLY A 285 0.91 5.46 -12.89
C GLY A 285 1.62 6.42 -13.83
N LEU A 286 1.01 6.71 -14.97
CA LEU A 286 1.58 7.53 -16.03
C LEU A 286 0.65 8.66 -16.50
N ASP A 287 -0.61 8.70 -16.07
CA ASP A 287 -1.56 9.69 -16.57
C ASP A 287 -1.27 11.10 -16.05
N ARG A 288 -0.77 11.19 -14.83
CA ARG A 288 -0.34 12.45 -14.24
C ARG A 288 1.13 12.41 -13.93
N ILE A 289 1.89 13.27 -14.60
CA ILE A 289 3.31 13.51 -14.37
C ILE A 289 3.47 14.96 -13.97
N ALA A 290 3.65 15.20 -12.68
CA ALA A 290 3.79 16.54 -12.16
C ALA A 290 5.09 17.19 -12.61
N SER A 291 5.04 18.50 -12.86
CA SER A 291 6.24 19.30 -13.07
C SER A 291 7.10 19.28 -11.82
N ALA A 292 8.39 19.43 -11.97
CA ALA A 292 9.33 19.51 -10.88
C ALA A 292 10.45 20.48 -11.21
N ASN A 293 10.78 21.34 -10.26
CA ASN A 293 11.99 22.13 -10.20
C ASN A 293 12.30 22.31 -8.73
N GLN A 294 13.02 21.33 -8.18
CA GLN A 294 13.10 21.15 -6.74
C GLN A 294 14.43 20.55 -6.32
N VAL A 295 14.82 20.87 -5.10
CA VAL A 295 15.94 20.26 -4.39
C VAL A 295 15.41 19.53 -3.17
N THR A 296 15.77 18.25 -3.07
CA THR A 296 15.54 17.46 -1.86
C THR A 296 16.85 17.29 -1.14
N THR A 297 16.86 17.64 0.15
CA THR A 297 18.02 17.42 1.02
C THR A 297 17.63 16.58 2.20
N GLY A 298 18.52 15.72 2.64
CA GLY A 298 18.27 14.88 3.79
C GLY A 298 19.54 14.35 4.40
N VAL A 299 19.41 13.83 5.59
CA VAL A 299 20.50 13.20 6.34
C VAL A 299 19.96 11.99 7.09
N THR A 300 20.72 10.91 7.06
CA THR A 300 20.50 9.71 7.88
C THR A 300 21.70 9.50 8.78
N SER A 301 21.47 9.22 10.03
CA SER A 301 22.49 8.77 10.98
C SER A 301 22.14 7.38 11.48
N ARG A 302 23.10 6.47 11.44
CA ARG A 302 22.95 5.08 11.88
C ARG A 302 23.99 4.77 12.95
N ILE A 303 23.59 3.96 13.91
CA ILE A 303 24.50 3.46 14.94
C ILE A 303 24.47 1.94 14.88
N TYR A 304 25.67 1.36 14.73
CA TYR A 304 25.90 -0.08 14.71
C TYR A 304 26.61 -0.51 15.99
N ASP A 305 26.27 -1.69 16.48
CA ASP A 305 26.97 -2.30 17.61
C ASP A 305 28.29 -2.97 17.19
N ASP A 306 28.96 -3.62 18.12
CA ASP A 306 30.21 -4.36 17.90
C ASP A 306 30.06 -5.57 16.97
N ALA A 307 28.85 -6.10 16.81
CA ALA A 307 28.52 -7.16 15.87
C ALA A 307 28.01 -6.62 14.52
N ALA A 308 28.16 -5.31 14.23
CA ALA A 308 27.68 -4.62 13.04
C ALA A 308 26.15 -4.70 12.84
N VAL A 309 25.40 -4.89 13.91
CA VAL A 309 23.94 -4.83 13.91
C VAL A 309 23.49 -3.39 14.11
N GLU A 310 22.60 -2.92 13.24
CA GLU A 310 22.01 -1.58 13.35
C GLU A 310 21.13 -1.47 14.58
N ARG A 311 21.46 -0.57 15.49
CA ARG A 311 20.76 -0.34 16.76
C ARG A 311 19.88 0.89 16.73
N PHE A 312 20.24 1.90 15.96
CA PHE A 312 19.52 3.15 15.87
C PHE A 312 19.68 3.74 14.48
N ASN A 313 18.62 4.32 13.96
CA ASN A 313 18.72 5.23 12.84
C ASN A 313 17.72 6.38 12.99
N ILE A 314 18.07 7.50 12.43
CA ILE A 314 17.22 8.67 12.27
C ILE A 314 17.47 9.27 10.91
N SER A 315 16.41 9.57 10.19
CA SER A 315 16.44 10.22 8.89
C SER A 315 15.53 11.43 8.92
N VAL A 316 16.02 12.56 8.45
CA VAL A 316 15.25 13.79 8.30
C VAL A 316 15.56 14.39 6.96
N GLY A 317 14.54 14.79 6.23
CA GLY A 317 14.69 15.41 4.92
C GLY A 317 13.61 16.44 4.63
N GLN A 318 13.87 17.21 3.59
CA GLN A 318 12.95 18.24 3.10
C GLN A 318 13.02 18.38 1.59
N ILE A 319 11.91 18.77 0.99
CA ILE A 319 11.85 19.23 -0.40
C ILE A 319 11.66 20.74 -0.40
N TYR A 320 12.52 21.45 -1.13
CA TYR A 320 12.35 22.85 -1.45
C TYR A 320 11.96 23.00 -2.92
N TYR A 321 10.79 23.60 -3.17
CA TYR A 321 10.25 23.83 -4.50
C TYR A 321 10.65 25.20 -5.01
N PHE A 322 11.41 25.26 -6.12
CA PHE A 322 11.72 26.53 -6.82
C PHE A 322 10.54 27.02 -7.62
N THR A 323 9.74 26.08 -8.13
CA THR A 323 8.48 26.34 -8.81
C THR A 323 7.43 25.37 -8.30
N GLU A 324 6.17 25.77 -8.39
CA GLU A 324 5.04 24.91 -8.03
C GLU A 324 5.04 23.62 -8.84
N SER A 325 4.79 22.50 -8.17
CA SER A 325 4.60 21.19 -8.79
C SER A 325 3.14 21.04 -9.20
N ARG A 326 2.86 20.87 -10.49
CA ARG A 326 1.50 20.84 -11.02
C ARG A 326 1.36 19.96 -12.26
N THR A 327 0.12 19.54 -12.53
CA THR A 327 -0.27 18.76 -13.72
C THR A 327 -1.27 19.50 -14.62
N GLY A 328 -1.84 20.60 -14.15
CA GLY A 328 -2.94 21.33 -14.81
C GLY A 328 -4.34 20.78 -14.45
N ASP A 329 -4.43 19.91 -13.47
CA ASP A 329 -5.68 19.31 -13.01
C ASP A 329 -6.21 20.05 -11.77
N ASP A 330 -7.20 20.92 -11.97
CA ASP A 330 -7.77 21.79 -10.94
C ASP A 330 -8.52 21.05 -9.81
N ASN A 331 -8.65 19.73 -9.92
CA ASN A 331 -9.36 18.92 -8.92
C ASN A 331 -8.47 18.47 -7.74
N ILE A 332 -7.17 18.72 -7.79
CA ILE A 332 -6.24 18.32 -6.74
C ILE A 332 -5.86 19.55 -5.91
N THR A 333 -6.21 19.51 -4.65
CA THR A 333 -6.20 20.65 -3.71
C THR A 333 -4.87 21.37 -3.57
N TRP A 334 -3.75 20.70 -3.78
CA TRP A 334 -2.42 21.32 -3.66
C TRP A 334 -1.79 21.74 -4.98
N GLU A 335 -2.43 21.52 -6.10
CA GLU A 335 -2.00 22.08 -7.37
C GLU A 335 -2.38 23.56 -7.52
N ASN A 336 -3.31 24.04 -6.71
CA ASN A 336 -3.78 25.44 -6.70
C ASN A 336 -3.07 26.32 -5.67
N ASP A 337 -1.98 25.88 -5.07
CA ASP A 337 -1.25 26.67 -4.09
C ASP A 337 -0.10 27.42 -4.76
N ASP A 338 -0.26 28.72 -4.94
CA ASP A 338 0.72 29.66 -5.51
C ASP A 338 1.99 29.85 -4.63
N LYS A 339 2.20 29.01 -3.62
CA LYS A 339 3.34 29.12 -2.72
C LYS A 339 4.59 28.48 -3.31
N THR A 340 5.33 29.25 -4.09
CA THR A 340 6.73 28.91 -4.39
C THR A 340 7.56 28.89 -3.10
N GLY A 341 8.54 27.98 -3.02
CA GLY A 341 9.35 27.80 -1.82
C GLY A 341 8.68 27.01 -0.70
N SER A 342 7.54 26.37 -0.96
CA SER A 342 6.91 25.45 -0.01
C SER A 342 7.82 24.28 0.30
N LEU A 343 7.78 23.81 1.53
CA LEU A 343 8.61 22.73 2.05
C LEU A 343 7.74 21.55 2.45
N VAL A 344 8.16 20.35 2.05
CA VAL A 344 7.66 19.11 2.64
C VAL A 344 8.77 18.53 3.49
N TRP A 345 8.46 18.25 4.75
CA TRP A 345 9.36 17.62 5.71
C TRP A 345 8.93 16.20 5.99
N ALA A 346 9.90 15.30 6.07
CA ALA A 346 9.66 13.95 6.54
C ALA A 346 10.80 13.49 7.44
N GLY A 347 10.46 12.72 8.46
CA GLY A 347 11.41 12.13 9.37
C GLY A 347 10.98 10.73 9.79
N ASP A 348 11.94 9.83 9.85
CA ASP A 348 11.76 8.44 10.29
C ASP A 348 12.82 8.10 11.32
N THR A 349 12.45 7.31 12.30
CA THR A 349 13.39 6.80 13.29
C THR A 349 13.10 5.33 13.62
N TYR A 350 14.16 4.62 13.89
CA TYR A 350 14.11 3.26 14.40
C TYR A 350 15.15 3.11 15.50
N TRP A 351 14.76 2.53 16.62
CA TRP A 351 15.65 2.29 17.74
C TRP A 351 15.44 0.88 18.30
N ARG A 352 16.43 0.04 18.13
CA ARG A 352 16.52 -1.25 18.78
C ARG A 352 17.21 -1.04 20.14
N ILE A 353 16.41 -0.75 21.18
CA ILE A 353 16.89 -0.43 22.53
C ILE A 353 17.64 -1.62 23.12
N SER A 354 17.10 -2.83 22.90
CA SER A 354 17.71 -4.10 23.28
C SER A 354 17.24 -5.18 22.31
N GLU A 355 17.63 -6.43 22.54
CA GLU A 355 17.12 -7.55 21.74
C GLU A 355 15.61 -7.78 21.88
N ARG A 356 15.00 -7.23 22.93
CA ARG A 356 13.58 -7.40 23.26
C ARG A 356 12.74 -6.14 23.11
N TRP A 357 13.36 -4.98 23.02
CA TRP A 357 12.68 -3.70 22.92
C TRP A 357 13.02 -2.97 21.64
N GLY A 358 12.01 -2.53 20.93
CA GLY A 358 12.13 -1.72 19.75
C GLY A 358 11.17 -0.54 19.75
N LEU A 359 11.59 0.56 19.14
CA LEU A 359 10.79 1.75 18.93
C LEU A 359 10.90 2.16 17.46
N ARG A 360 9.79 2.55 16.87
CA ARG A 360 9.72 3.06 15.49
C ARG A 360 8.81 4.25 15.45
N GLY A 361 9.16 5.24 14.63
CA GLY A 361 8.32 6.41 14.43
C GLY A 361 8.58 7.09 13.10
N GLY A 362 7.59 7.81 12.62
CA GLY A 362 7.65 8.62 11.42
C GLY A 362 6.71 9.80 11.49
N ILE A 363 7.06 10.89 10.83
CA ILE A 363 6.27 12.10 10.74
C ILE A 363 6.45 12.74 9.37
N GLN A 364 5.36 13.27 8.81
CA GLN A 364 5.37 14.06 7.58
C GLN A 364 4.65 15.38 7.85
N TYR A 365 5.32 16.48 7.52
CA TYR A 365 4.75 17.80 7.59
C TYR A 365 4.73 18.44 6.21
N ASP A 366 3.57 18.93 5.79
CA ASP A 366 3.40 19.59 4.51
C ASP A 366 3.00 21.06 4.75
N THR A 367 3.88 21.99 4.35
CA THR A 367 3.62 23.42 4.49
C THR A 367 2.48 23.91 3.60
N ARG A 368 2.14 23.17 2.56
CA ARG A 368 0.98 23.47 1.69
C ARG A 368 -0.34 23.22 2.40
N LEU A 369 -0.40 22.22 3.26
CA LEU A 369 -1.53 21.91 4.13
C LEU A 369 -1.46 22.66 5.46
N ASP A 370 -0.32 23.28 5.76
CA ASP A 370 -0.01 23.96 7.04
C ASP A 370 -0.26 23.09 8.28
N ASN A 371 -0.02 21.79 8.14
CA ASN A 371 -0.19 20.85 9.23
C ASN A 371 0.68 19.58 9.07
N VAL A 372 0.68 18.77 10.12
CA VAL A 372 1.21 17.41 10.07
C VAL A 372 0.27 16.56 9.23
N ALA A 373 0.76 16.05 8.10
CA ALA A 373 -0.04 15.22 7.20
C ALA A 373 -0.26 13.83 7.80
N THR A 374 0.81 13.16 8.22
CA THR A 374 0.77 11.86 8.88
C THR A 374 1.80 11.77 10.00
N SER A 375 1.50 10.95 10.99
CA SER A 375 2.43 10.57 12.04
C SER A 375 2.12 9.15 12.51
N ASN A 376 3.15 8.37 12.77
CA ASN A 376 3.02 7.07 13.39
C ASN A 376 4.14 6.83 14.39
N SER A 377 3.86 6.04 15.41
CA SER A 377 4.85 5.58 16.35
C SER A 377 4.43 4.24 16.94
N SER A 378 5.40 3.41 17.27
CA SER A 378 5.16 2.15 17.97
C SER A 378 6.33 1.84 18.89
N ILE A 379 6.01 1.24 20.04
CA ILE A 379 6.98 0.63 20.94
C ILE A 379 6.58 -0.81 21.17
N GLU A 380 7.52 -1.72 21.05
CA GLU A 380 7.28 -3.14 21.17
C GLU A 380 8.25 -3.77 22.16
N TYR A 381 7.70 -4.59 23.02
CA TYR A 381 8.45 -5.59 23.77
C TYR A 381 8.18 -6.96 23.21
N ARG A 382 9.23 -7.67 22.81
CA ARG A 382 9.17 -9.04 22.28
C ARG A 382 10.18 -9.91 22.99
N ARG A 383 9.69 -10.89 23.70
CA ARG A 383 10.56 -11.90 24.34
C ARG A 383 10.86 -13.07 23.40
N ASP A 384 9.85 -13.51 22.66
CA ASP A 384 9.89 -14.53 21.61
C ASP A 384 8.71 -14.35 20.66
N GLU A 385 8.48 -15.27 19.74
CA GLU A 385 7.38 -15.17 18.77
C GLU A 385 5.99 -15.17 19.40
N ASP A 386 5.84 -15.76 20.59
CA ASP A 386 4.57 -15.90 21.30
C ASP A 386 4.35 -14.86 22.41
N ARG A 387 5.42 -14.19 22.86
CA ARG A 387 5.39 -13.22 23.96
C ARG A 387 5.77 -11.84 23.44
N LEU A 388 4.77 -11.05 23.13
CA LEU A 388 4.94 -9.68 22.68
C LEU A 388 3.86 -8.75 23.25
N VAL A 389 4.23 -7.48 23.40
CA VAL A 389 3.32 -6.38 23.73
C VAL A 389 3.75 -5.19 22.88
N GLN A 390 2.83 -4.59 22.15
CA GLN A 390 3.06 -3.39 21.36
C GLN A 390 2.04 -2.32 21.71
N LEU A 391 2.52 -1.10 21.89
CA LEU A 391 1.70 0.12 21.89
C LEU A 391 2.00 0.90 20.63
N ASN A 392 0.97 1.38 19.95
CA ASN A 392 1.12 2.15 18.73
C ASN A 392 0.19 3.37 18.69
N TYR A 393 0.58 4.34 17.89
CA TYR A 393 -0.20 5.53 17.59
C TYR A 393 -0.15 5.81 16.10
N ARG A 394 -1.28 6.18 15.52
CA ARG A 394 -1.39 6.56 14.11
C ARG A 394 -2.24 7.81 13.96
N TYR A 395 -1.72 8.74 13.17
CA TYR A 395 -2.39 9.98 12.84
C TYR A 395 -2.35 10.23 11.33
N ALA A 396 -3.46 10.70 10.78
CA ALA A 396 -3.54 11.26 9.44
C ALA A 396 -4.52 12.44 9.46
N SER A 397 -4.11 13.57 8.87
CA SER A 397 -4.97 14.75 8.83
C SER A 397 -6.14 14.57 7.87
N PRO A 398 -7.29 15.26 8.09
CA PRO A 398 -8.41 15.22 7.16
C PRO A 398 -8.03 15.67 5.75
N GLU A 399 -7.22 16.70 5.65
CA GLU A 399 -6.72 17.26 4.38
C GLU A 399 -5.89 16.25 3.61
N TYR A 400 -5.01 15.53 4.31
CA TYR A 400 -4.22 14.47 3.71
C TYR A 400 -5.09 13.32 3.21
N ILE A 401 -6.11 12.91 3.96
CA ILE A 401 -7.04 11.86 3.57
C ILE A 401 -7.84 12.28 2.34
N GLN A 402 -8.33 13.51 2.30
CA GLN A 402 -9.07 14.03 1.15
C GLN A 402 -8.22 14.06 -0.13
N ALA A 403 -6.93 14.34 0.00
CA ALA A 403 -6.01 14.43 -1.12
C ALA A 403 -5.53 13.07 -1.64
N THR A 404 -5.37 12.09 -0.77
CA THR A 404 -4.70 10.82 -1.11
C THR A 404 -5.62 9.62 -1.27
N LEU A 405 -6.77 9.62 -0.60
CA LEU A 405 -7.71 8.52 -0.70
C LEU A 405 -8.74 8.76 -1.81
N PRO A 406 -9.27 7.69 -2.43
CA PRO A 406 -10.40 7.80 -3.34
C PRO A 406 -11.56 8.56 -2.70
N LYS A 407 -12.30 9.33 -3.49
CA LYS A 407 -13.38 10.20 -3.02
C LYS A 407 -14.39 9.50 -2.09
N TYR A 408 -14.66 8.24 -2.33
CA TYR A 408 -15.51 7.43 -1.47
C TYR A 408 -15.03 7.40 -0.01
N TYR A 409 -13.74 7.16 0.20
CA TYR A 409 -13.16 7.10 1.55
C TYR A 409 -12.96 8.49 2.16
N SER A 410 -12.56 9.46 1.36
CA SER A 410 -12.32 10.83 1.84
C SER A 410 -13.57 11.53 2.33
N THR A 411 -14.75 11.15 1.81
CA THR A 411 -16.05 11.70 2.20
C THR A 411 -16.78 10.83 3.23
N ALA A 412 -16.29 9.65 3.54
CA ALA A 412 -16.89 8.80 4.56
C ALA A 412 -16.87 9.48 5.94
N GLU A 413 -17.98 9.41 6.66
CA GLU A 413 -18.13 10.07 7.96
C GLU A 413 -17.05 9.64 8.98
N GLN A 414 -16.59 8.40 8.88
CA GLN A 414 -15.52 7.85 9.74
C GLN A 414 -14.17 8.54 9.55
N TYR A 415 -13.89 9.16 8.38
CA TYR A 415 -12.62 9.83 8.07
C TYR A 415 -12.73 11.36 7.99
N LYS A 416 -13.92 11.92 8.20
CA LYS A 416 -14.18 13.36 8.10
C LYS A 416 -13.28 14.22 8.98
N ASN A 417 -12.93 13.74 10.15
CA ASN A 417 -12.05 14.42 11.11
C ASN A 417 -10.63 13.89 11.12
N GLY A 418 -10.24 13.13 10.08
CA GLY A 418 -8.94 12.47 10.03
C GLY A 418 -8.90 11.18 10.86
N ILE A 419 -7.71 10.63 10.98
CA ILE A 419 -7.43 9.44 11.79
C ILE A 419 -6.53 9.86 12.95
N SER A 420 -6.94 9.54 14.18
CA SER A 420 -6.10 9.65 15.37
C SER A 420 -6.41 8.45 16.26
N GLN A 421 -5.52 7.47 16.26
CA GLN A 421 -5.80 6.16 16.82
C GLN A 421 -4.67 5.67 17.70
N VAL A 422 -5.01 5.27 18.93
CA VAL A 422 -4.11 4.61 19.86
C VAL A 422 -4.43 3.12 19.85
N GLY A 423 -3.42 2.28 19.74
CA GLY A 423 -3.55 0.83 19.72
C GLY A 423 -2.69 0.13 20.76
N ALA A 424 -3.20 -0.95 21.28
CA ALA A 424 -2.45 -1.89 22.11
C ALA A 424 -2.65 -3.31 21.58
N VAL A 425 -1.57 -4.03 21.40
CA VAL A 425 -1.54 -5.39 20.87
C VAL A 425 -0.71 -6.25 21.81
N ALA A 426 -1.21 -7.40 22.20
CA ALA A 426 -0.49 -8.30 23.09
C ALA A 426 -0.73 -9.75 22.73
N SER A 427 0.29 -10.56 22.92
CA SER A 427 0.23 -12.02 22.86
C SER A 427 1.07 -12.57 23.99
N TRP A 428 0.52 -13.53 24.73
CA TRP A 428 1.21 -14.15 25.86
C TRP A 428 0.72 -15.58 26.14
N PRO A 429 1.61 -16.56 26.36
CA PRO A 429 1.22 -17.87 26.85
C PRO A 429 0.79 -17.75 28.32
N ILE A 430 -0.40 -18.27 28.62
CA ILE A 430 -0.98 -18.25 30.00
C ILE A 430 -0.80 -19.57 30.73
N ALA A 431 -0.59 -20.66 30.01
CA ALA A 431 -0.33 -21.98 30.52
C ALA A 431 0.42 -22.82 29.47
N ASP A 432 0.85 -24.01 29.86
CA ASP A 432 1.41 -24.97 28.91
C ASP A 432 0.38 -25.23 27.80
N ARG A 433 0.79 -25.05 26.53
CA ARG A 433 -0.03 -25.18 25.32
C ARG A 433 -1.17 -24.15 25.14
N TRP A 434 -1.36 -23.22 26.07
CA TRP A 434 -2.38 -22.19 25.98
C TRP A 434 -1.78 -20.81 25.85
N SER A 435 -2.25 -20.05 24.87
CA SER A 435 -1.89 -18.65 24.70
C SER A 435 -3.12 -17.77 24.51
N ILE A 436 -2.97 -16.50 24.90
CA ILE A 436 -3.99 -15.47 24.73
C ILE A 436 -3.43 -14.38 23.82
N VAL A 437 -4.28 -13.88 22.92
CA VAL A 437 -3.95 -12.80 22.00
C VAL A 437 -5.03 -11.74 22.10
N GLY A 438 -4.64 -10.48 22.19
CA GLY A 438 -5.57 -9.37 22.22
C GLY A 438 -5.06 -8.18 21.44
N ALA A 439 -6.00 -7.43 20.90
CA ALA A 439 -5.76 -6.13 20.27
C ALA A 439 -6.89 -5.18 20.62
N TYR A 440 -6.56 -3.93 20.89
CA TYR A 440 -7.52 -2.88 21.18
C TYR A 440 -7.09 -1.59 20.52
N TYR A 441 -7.95 -1.01 19.70
CA TYR A 441 -7.74 0.25 19.01
C TYR A 441 -8.82 1.25 19.39
N TYR A 442 -8.39 2.43 19.77
CA TYR A 442 -9.28 3.51 20.20
C TYR A 442 -9.06 4.75 19.34
N ASP A 443 -10.14 5.26 18.74
CA ASP A 443 -10.13 6.51 17.97
C ASP A 443 -10.32 7.69 18.93
N THR A 444 -9.28 8.52 19.04
CA THR A 444 -9.29 9.69 19.93
C THR A 444 -10.11 10.86 19.38
N ASN A 445 -10.31 10.95 18.06
CA ASN A 445 -11.15 11.99 17.46
C ASN A 445 -12.64 11.70 17.66
N ALA A 446 -13.03 10.46 17.47
CA ALA A 446 -14.41 10.03 17.67
C ALA A 446 -14.75 9.68 19.13
N ASN A 447 -13.74 9.60 20.01
CA ASN A 447 -13.85 9.12 21.39
C ASN A 447 -14.54 7.75 21.48
N LYS A 448 -14.16 6.82 20.60
CA LYS A 448 -14.78 5.51 20.45
C LYS A 448 -13.76 4.43 20.19
N GLN A 449 -14.11 3.21 20.60
CA GLN A 449 -13.41 2.02 20.19
C GLN A 449 -13.56 1.84 18.67
N ALA A 450 -12.42 1.67 17.97
CA ALA A 450 -12.42 1.37 16.54
C ALA A 450 -12.48 -0.13 16.28
N ASP A 451 -11.63 -0.90 16.95
CA ASP A 451 -11.57 -2.35 16.81
C ASP A 451 -11.06 -2.97 18.12
N SER A 452 -11.52 -4.15 18.43
CA SER A 452 -10.98 -4.97 19.52
C SER A 452 -11.10 -6.45 19.20
N MET A 453 -10.10 -7.19 19.59
CA MET A 453 -10.03 -8.64 19.42
C MET A 453 -9.49 -9.30 20.68
N LEU A 454 -10.08 -10.42 21.05
CA LEU A 454 -9.58 -11.30 22.08
C LEU A 454 -9.64 -12.74 21.59
N GLY A 455 -8.52 -13.43 21.58
CA GLY A 455 -8.41 -14.82 21.14
C GLY A 455 -7.68 -15.69 22.13
N VAL A 456 -8.11 -16.94 22.23
CA VAL A 456 -7.45 -18.00 23.01
C VAL A 456 -7.07 -19.11 22.05
N GLN A 457 -5.83 -19.58 22.17
CA GLN A 457 -5.30 -20.66 21.34
C GLN A 457 -4.76 -21.78 22.21
N TYR A 458 -5.16 -23.00 21.85
CA TYR A 458 -4.55 -24.22 22.35
C TYR A 458 -3.67 -24.84 21.25
N SER A 459 -2.43 -25.18 21.58
CA SER A 459 -1.48 -25.76 20.64
C SER A 459 -0.94 -27.07 21.17
N SER A 460 -1.08 -28.14 20.36
CA SER A 460 -0.45 -29.43 20.61
C SER A 460 0.60 -29.75 19.53
N CYS A 461 1.24 -30.91 19.63
CA CYS A 461 2.16 -31.36 18.57
C CYS A 461 1.49 -31.47 17.18
N CYS A 462 0.22 -31.82 17.13
CA CYS A 462 -0.43 -32.30 15.92
C CYS A 462 -1.61 -31.43 15.47
N TYR A 463 -2.12 -30.57 16.34
CA TYR A 463 -3.21 -29.64 16.03
C TYR A 463 -3.14 -28.38 16.88
N ALA A 464 -3.75 -27.31 16.38
CA ALA A 464 -4.03 -26.09 17.12
C ALA A 464 -5.51 -25.72 16.99
N ILE A 465 -6.10 -25.25 18.07
CA ILE A 465 -7.48 -24.76 18.12
C ILE A 465 -7.46 -23.32 18.57
N ARG A 466 -8.15 -22.44 17.86
CA ARG A 466 -8.30 -21.03 18.20
C ARG A 466 -9.77 -20.66 18.32
N VAL A 467 -10.09 -19.91 19.36
CA VAL A 467 -11.38 -19.24 19.52
C VAL A 467 -11.11 -17.75 19.68
N GLY A 468 -11.71 -16.94 18.85
CA GLY A 468 -11.54 -15.49 18.86
C GLY A 468 -12.87 -14.77 18.91
N TYR A 469 -12.93 -13.69 19.65
CA TYR A 469 -14.01 -12.71 19.67
C TYR A 469 -13.48 -11.41 19.11
N GLU A 470 -14.19 -10.81 18.18
CA GLU A 470 -13.87 -9.54 17.57
C GLU A 470 -15.06 -8.59 17.58
N ARG A 471 -14.76 -7.33 17.79
CA ARG A 471 -15.72 -6.24 17.74
C ARG A 471 -15.16 -5.11 16.89
N LYS A 472 -15.81 -4.85 15.76
CA LYS A 472 -15.42 -3.81 14.80
C LYS A 472 -16.44 -2.68 14.76
N LEU A 473 -15.94 -1.46 14.57
CA LEU A 473 -16.80 -0.33 14.21
C LEU A 473 -17.18 -0.46 12.73
N ASN A 474 -18.46 -0.68 12.47
CA ASN A 474 -19.00 -0.85 11.11
C ASN A 474 -19.53 0.47 10.51
N GLY A 475 -19.90 1.42 11.31
CA GLY A 475 -20.42 2.70 10.83
C GLY A 475 -21.07 3.55 11.91
N TRP A 476 -21.78 4.56 11.45
CA TRP A 476 -22.52 5.49 12.28
C TRP A 476 -23.99 5.47 11.88
N ASP A 477 -24.86 5.20 12.84
CA ASP A 477 -26.30 5.32 12.65
C ASP A 477 -26.71 6.79 12.86
N ASN A 478 -27.02 7.49 11.77
CA ASN A 478 -27.40 8.90 11.80
C ASN A 478 -28.76 9.13 12.50
N ASP A 479 -29.67 8.18 12.40
CA ASP A 479 -31.03 8.31 13.00
C ASP A 479 -30.98 8.19 14.53
N LYS A 480 -30.09 7.33 15.02
CA LYS A 480 -29.93 7.08 16.45
C LYS A 480 -28.72 7.78 17.08
N GLN A 481 -27.90 8.46 16.28
CA GLN A 481 -26.68 9.16 16.69
C GLN A 481 -25.71 8.30 17.52
N HIS A 482 -25.53 7.04 17.15
CA HIS A 482 -24.61 6.14 17.84
C HIS A 482 -23.79 5.31 16.86
N ALA A 483 -22.64 4.83 17.35
CA ALA A 483 -21.79 3.93 16.59
C ALA A 483 -22.39 2.53 16.50
N VAL A 484 -22.32 1.96 15.30
CA VAL A 484 -22.74 0.58 15.04
C VAL A 484 -21.52 -0.32 15.07
N TYR A 485 -21.59 -1.37 15.87
CA TYR A 485 -20.52 -2.35 16.01
C TYR A 485 -20.97 -3.72 15.52
N ASP A 486 -20.11 -4.38 14.78
CA ASP A 486 -20.25 -5.79 14.48
C ASP A 486 -19.44 -6.63 15.46
N ASN A 487 -20.07 -7.71 15.91
CA ASN A 487 -19.44 -8.66 16.80
C ASN A 487 -19.35 -10.02 16.09
N ALA A 488 -18.18 -10.62 16.11
CA ALA A 488 -17.95 -11.91 15.50
C ALA A 488 -17.24 -12.85 16.50
N ILE A 489 -17.62 -14.12 16.46
CA ILE A 489 -16.91 -15.20 17.16
C ILE A 489 -16.40 -16.14 16.08
N GLY A 490 -15.06 -16.27 16.00
CA GLY A 490 -14.38 -17.17 15.11
C GLY A 490 -13.89 -18.42 15.84
N PHE A 491 -13.98 -19.54 15.16
CA PHE A 491 -13.43 -20.81 15.62
C PHE A 491 -12.58 -21.39 14.49
N ASN A 492 -11.34 -21.77 14.79
CA ASN A 492 -10.39 -22.26 13.80
C ASN A 492 -9.65 -23.49 14.32
N ILE A 493 -9.50 -24.50 13.47
CA ILE A 493 -8.75 -25.71 13.78
C ILE A 493 -7.68 -25.90 12.69
N GLU A 494 -6.45 -26.06 13.13
CA GLU A 494 -5.32 -26.40 12.27
C GLU A 494 -4.84 -27.82 12.58
N LEU A 495 -4.70 -28.64 11.57
CA LEU A 495 -4.07 -29.96 11.68
C LEU A 495 -2.61 -29.85 11.20
N ARG A 496 -1.69 -29.91 12.14
CA ARG A 496 -0.25 -29.85 11.88
C ARG A 496 0.23 -31.14 11.25
N GLY A 497 1.06 -31.02 10.22
CA GLY A 497 1.54 -32.18 9.45
C GLY A 497 0.82 -32.40 8.12
N LEU A 498 -0.36 -31.82 7.94
CA LEU A 498 -1.06 -31.75 6.65
C LEU A 498 -0.94 -30.38 5.99
N SER A 499 -0.58 -29.35 6.75
CA SER A 499 -0.32 -28.00 6.25
C SER A 499 1.16 -27.66 6.37
N SER A 500 1.71 -26.98 5.38
CA SER A 500 3.02 -26.34 5.50
C SER A 500 2.93 -25.17 6.50
N ASN A 501 4.05 -24.75 7.04
CA ASN A 501 4.31 -23.77 8.10
C ASN A 501 3.52 -22.43 8.13
N TYR A 502 2.37 -22.34 7.52
CA TYR A 502 1.44 -21.22 7.67
C TYR A 502 0.48 -21.51 8.82
N GLY A 503 1.05 -21.62 10.01
CA GLY A 503 0.26 -21.90 11.18
C GLY A 503 -0.67 -20.75 11.54
N LEU A 504 -1.65 -21.04 12.34
CA LEU A 504 -2.40 -20.08 13.14
C LEU A 504 -1.44 -19.40 14.15
N GLY A 505 -0.45 -18.68 13.61
CA GLY A 505 0.49 -17.92 14.43
C GLY A 505 -0.20 -16.72 15.06
N THR A 506 0.25 -16.34 16.24
CA THR A 506 -0.22 -15.13 16.92
C THR A 506 -0.06 -13.88 16.05
N GLN A 507 1.00 -13.82 15.23
CA GLN A 507 1.23 -12.73 14.29
C GLN A 507 0.18 -12.69 13.17
N GLU A 508 -0.25 -13.82 12.64
CA GLU A 508 -1.27 -13.89 11.60
C GLU A 508 -2.62 -13.38 12.13
N MET A 509 -2.97 -13.74 13.35
CA MET A 509 -4.15 -13.24 14.01
C MET A 509 -4.15 -11.72 14.18
N LEU A 510 -2.99 -11.15 14.50
CA LEU A 510 -2.82 -9.71 14.66
C LEU A 510 -2.75 -8.96 13.33
N ARG A 511 -2.34 -9.63 12.25
CA ARG A 511 -2.27 -9.06 10.90
C ARG A 511 -3.62 -8.99 10.19
N SER A 512 -4.59 -9.77 10.61
CA SER A 512 -5.92 -9.80 10.00
C SER A 512 -6.84 -8.64 10.41
N ASN A 513 -6.41 -7.77 11.30
CA ASN A 513 -7.18 -6.62 11.77
C ASN A 513 -7.16 -5.44 10.79
N ILE A 514 -8.08 -4.49 10.95
CA ILE A 514 -8.18 -3.24 10.16
C ILE A 514 -6.86 -2.45 10.17
N LEU A 515 -6.15 -2.44 11.30
CA LEU A 515 -4.77 -1.98 11.39
C LEU A 515 -3.89 -3.18 11.72
N PRO A 516 -3.31 -3.81 10.69
CA PRO A 516 -2.52 -4.99 10.91
C PRO A 516 -1.29 -4.67 11.77
N TYR A 517 -0.98 -5.60 12.67
CA TYR A 517 0.26 -5.56 13.44
C TYR A 517 1.47 -5.47 12.51
N GLN A 518 2.31 -4.50 12.73
CA GLN A 518 3.60 -4.34 12.08
C GLN A 518 4.71 -4.68 13.07
N ASN A 519 5.56 -5.62 12.70
CA ASN A 519 6.71 -5.97 13.52
C ASN A 519 7.66 -4.77 13.65
N THR A 520 8.00 -4.42 14.88
CA THR A 520 8.92 -3.32 15.20
C THR A 520 10.34 -3.82 15.48
N LEU A 521 10.51 -5.11 15.75
CA LEU A 521 11.80 -5.74 16.02
C LEU A 521 12.25 -6.67 14.90
#